data_f0b6d0acf80b73997f38fec0c77f266e
#
_entry.id   f0b6d0acf80b73997f38fec0c77f266e
#
_cell.length_a   1.000
_cell.length_b   1.000
_cell.length_c   1.000
_cell.angle_alpha   90.00
_cell.angle_beta   90.00
_cell.angle_gamma   90.00
#
_symmetry.space_group_name_H-M   'P 1'
#
loop_
_entity.id
_entity.type
_entity.pdbx_description
1 polymer ?
#
loop_
_entity_poly.entity_id
_entity_poly.type
_entity_poly.pdbx_seq_one_letter_code
_entity_poly.pdbx_strand_id
1 'polypeptide(L)'
;MKQLTIQDIQKLGHRLATIRHSMDEDLDAIKALYAGLEPRIDARITAISKLHGTFGMSHLCLMFLHKDLLNRSWWVTNIKQRASESDIQSLACSFSSYSRMAFIQSTFSSVESSFRLLLRELDSSACNGGTSDFKSIYECLLKSKLSQYPTDSVDLLDLLRLVRNSVHNNGVYFYRTGQDDAVTWKGHIYNFKHGFPIDFVNWDFCITVADNIRMLMRNVVEDSNIRAIDRLIIDPFS
;
A
#
# COMPACT_ATOMS: atom_id res chain seq x y z
N MET A 1 -12.16 -18.01 -8.09
CA MET A 1 -11.70 -17.42 -6.80
C MET A 1 -11.98 -18.39 -5.68
N LYS A 2 -11.03 -18.66 -4.79
CA LYS A 2 -11.26 -19.47 -3.58
C LYS A 2 -12.23 -18.71 -2.67
N GLN A 3 -13.29 -19.37 -2.22
CA GLN A 3 -14.25 -18.78 -1.29
C GLN A 3 -13.52 -18.47 0.03
N LEU A 4 -13.58 -17.22 0.49
CA LEU A 4 -13.02 -16.83 1.79
C LEU A 4 -13.93 -17.36 2.90
N THR A 5 -13.36 -18.16 3.80
CA THR A 5 -14.09 -18.58 5.00
C THR A 5 -14.02 -17.49 6.08
N ILE A 6 -14.96 -17.53 7.02
CA ILE A 6 -14.95 -16.64 8.19
C ILE A 6 -13.63 -16.74 8.95
N GLN A 7 -13.08 -17.94 9.10
CA GLN A 7 -11.80 -18.17 9.78
C GLN A 7 -10.62 -17.54 9.02
N ASP A 8 -10.62 -17.65 7.67
CA ASP A 8 -9.57 -17.01 6.85
C ASP A 8 -9.59 -15.49 7.05
N ILE A 9 -10.78 -14.86 7.00
CA ILE A 9 -10.93 -13.41 7.16
C ILE A 9 -10.50 -12.96 8.57
N GLN A 10 -10.87 -13.72 9.60
CA GLN A 10 -10.46 -13.42 10.98
C GLN A 10 -8.94 -13.47 11.12
N LYS A 11 -8.28 -14.50 10.57
CA LYS A 11 -6.82 -14.63 10.57
C LYS A 11 -6.13 -13.47 9.84
N LEU A 12 -6.66 -13.07 8.68
CA LEU A 12 -6.17 -11.91 7.92
C LEU A 12 -6.33 -10.61 8.71
N GLY A 13 -7.48 -10.43 9.37
CA GLY A 13 -7.73 -9.29 10.24
C GLY A 13 -6.73 -9.19 11.40
N HIS A 14 -6.42 -10.32 12.07
CA HIS A 14 -5.40 -10.34 13.12
C HIS A 14 -4.00 -9.98 12.60
N ARG A 15 -3.58 -10.51 11.46
CA ARG A 15 -2.28 -10.15 10.85
C ARG A 15 -2.18 -8.67 10.55
N LEU A 16 -3.23 -8.09 9.97
CA LEU A 16 -3.26 -6.66 9.66
C LEU A 16 -3.30 -5.80 10.94
N ALA A 17 -3.97 -6.24 11.98
CA ALA A 17 -3.96 -5.60 13.30
C ALA A 17 -2.55 -5.58 13.92
N THR A 18 -1.78 -6.66 13.78
CA THR A 18 -0.38 -6.74 14.24
C THR A 18 0.48 -5.72 13.50
N ILE A 19 0.36 -5.63 12.16
CA ILE A 19 1.11 -4.63 11.38
C ILE A 19 0.75 -3.20 11.83
N ARG A 20 -0.53 -2.93 12.06
CA ARG A 20 -0.96 -1.62 12.56
C ARG A 20 -0.36 -1.27 13.92
N HIS A 21 -0.31 -2.22 14.83
CA HIS A 21 0.32 -2.01 16.14
C HIS A 21 1.81 -1.68 15.98
N SER A 22 2.54 -2.40 15.11
CA SER A 22 3.93 -2.06 14.79
C SER A 22 4.05 -0.68 14.15
N MET A 23 3.05 -0.22 13.39
CA MET A 23 3.04 1.15 12.84
C MET A 23 2.78 2.22 13.88
N ASP A 24 2.03 1.94 14.94
CA ASP A 24 1.88 2.86 16.08
C ASP A 24 3.26 3.10 16.74
N GLU A 25 4.02 2.01 16.97
CA GLU A 25 5.38 2.07 17.51
C GLU A 25 6.34 2.84 16.56
N ASP A 26 6.28 2.54 15.24
CA ASP A 26 7.07 3.24 14.25
C ASP A 26 6.74 4.74 14.23
N LEU A 27 5.46 5.10 14.28
CA LEU A 27 5.03 6.50 14.25
C LEU A 27 5.51 7.27 15.47
N ASP A 28 5.46 6.66 16.66
CA ASP A 28 5.96 7.28 17.88
C ASP A 28 7.49 7.44 17.85
N ALA A 29 8.22 6.45 17.34
CA ALA A 29 9.65 6.52 17.14
C ALA A 29 10.04 7.63 16.15
N ILE A 30 9.33 7.75 15.02
CA ILE A 30 9.58 8.77 14.01
C ILE A 30 9.24 10.17 14.54
N LYS A 31 8.14 10.34 15.29
CA LYS A 31 7.83 11.62 15.95
C LYS A 31 8.93 12.03 16.95
N ALA A 32 9.45 11.07 17.70
CA ALA A 32 10.56 11.33 18.63
C ALA A 32 11.85 11.69 17.88
N LEU A 33 12.14 11.02 16.76
CA LEU A 33 13.30 11.30 15.90
C LEU A 33 13.27 12.71 15.31
N TYR A 34 12.08 13.20 14.96
CA TYR A 34 11.82 14.52 14.37
C TYR A 34 11.17 15.48 15.38
N ALA A 35 11.51 15.34 16.66
CA ALA A 35 11.00 16.23 17.70
C ALA A 35 11.30 17.70 17.40
N GLY A 36 10.28 18.55 17.50
CA GLY A 36 10.37 19.98 17.17
C GLY A 36 9.85 20.35 15.78
N LEU A 37 9.59 19.39 14.91
CA LEU A 37 8.87 19.61 13.65
C LEU A 37 7.36 19.46 13.86
N GLU A 38 6.54 20.09 12.98
CA GLU A 38 5.09 19.97 13.05
C GLU A 38 4.65 18.59 12.50
N PRO A 39 4.18 17.67 13.39
CA PRO A 39 3.93 16.27 12.98
C PRO A 39 2.81 16.09 11.97
N ARG A 40 1.91 17.09 11.85
CA ARG A 40 0.75 17.01 10.96
C ARG A 40 1.08 17.31 9.51
N ILE A 41 2.18 18.01 9.27
CA ILE A 41 2.53 18.49 7.94
C ILE A 41 3.93 18.09 7.48
N ASP A 42 4.80 17.57 8.36
CA ASP A 42 6.11 17.10 7.92
C ASP A 42 6.01 15.77 7.17
N ALA A 43 6.50 15.76 5.94
CA ALA A 43 6.37 14.62 5.02
C ALA A 43 7.01 13.32 5.55
N ARG A 44 8.01 13.39 6.44
CA ARG A 44 8.64 12.21 7.05
C ARG A 44 7.70 11.52 8.02
N ILE A 45 6.93 12.29 8.78
CA ILE A 45 5.95 11.79 9.75
C ILE A 45 4.65 11.42 9.03
N THR A 46 4.16 12.28 8.12
CA THR A 46 2.91 12.03 7.40
C THR A 46 3.01 10.83 6.45
N ALA A 47 4.19 10.48 5.94
CA ALA A 47 4.41 9.27 5.16
C ALA A 47 3.99 7.99 5.92
N ILE A 48 4.36 7.89 7.19
CA ILE A 48 3.96 6.76 8.05
C ILE A 48 2.48 6.88 8.43
N SER A 49 2.00 8.08 8.78
CA SER A 49 0.61 8.31 9.17
C SER A 49 -0.39 7.97 8.07
N LYS A 50 -0.10 8.28 6.80
CA LYS A 50 -0.94 7.95 5.63
C LYS A 50 -1.06 6.44 5.44
N LEU A 51 0.04 5.70 5.55
CA LEU A 51 0.04 4.25 5.47
C LEU A 51 -0.72 3.64 6.64
N HIS A 52 -0.53 4.14 7.87
CA HIS A 52 -1.27 3.70 9.05
C HIS A 52 -2.79 3.88 8.84
N GLY A 53 -3.22 5.03 8.31
CA GLY A 53 -4.62 5.28 7.95
C GLY A 53 -5.14 4.29 6.90
N THR A 54 -4.38 4.05 5.84
CA THR A 54 -4.73 3.09 4.77
C THR A 54 -4.90 1.66 5.32
N PHE A 55 -3.98 1.21 6.17
CA PHE A 55 -4.04 -0.13 6.77
C PHE A 55 -5.16 -0.22 7.80
N GLY A 56 -5.45 0.89 8.51
CA GLY A 56 -6.59 1.02 9.40
C GLY A 56 -7.92 0.82 8.69
N MET A 57 -8.13 1.51 7.58
CA MET A 57 -9.34 1.36 6.76
C MET A 57 -9.47 -0.07 6.20
N SER A 58 -8.38 -0.67 5.75
CA SER A 58 -8.39 -2.04 5.25
C SER A 58 -8.73 -3.06 6.35
N HIS A 59 -8.26 -2.83 7.58
CA HIS A 59 -8.64 -3.64 8.73
C HIS A 59 -10.13 -3.52 9.05
N LEU A 60 -10.68 -2.30 9.02
CA LEU A 60 -12.13 -2.08 9.19
C LEU A 60 -12.94 -2.78 8.09
N CYS A 61 -12.48 -2.76 6.82
CA CYS A 61 -13.12 -3.50 5.74
C CYS A 61 -13.15 -5.02 6.01
N LEU A 62 -12.04 -5.60 6.48
CA LEU A 62 -12.01 -7.02 6.86
C LEU A 62 -12.93 -7.33 8.05
N MET A 63 -12.99 -6.46 9.05
CA MET A 63 -13.89 -6.63 10.19
C MET A 63 -15.36 -6.54 9.76
N PHE A 64 -15.71 -5.58 8.90
CA PHE A 64 -17.07 -5.44 8.38
C PHE A 64 -17.47 -6.64 7.52
N LEU A 65 -16.56 -7.12 6.66
CA LEU A 65 -16.76 -8.33 5.88
C LEU A 65 -17.05 -9.55 6.78
N HIS A 66 -16.27 -9.71 7.85
CA HIS A 66 -16.38 -10.83 8.79
C HIS A 66 -17.64 -10.77 9.65
N LYS A 67 -17.92 -9.61 10.25
CA LYS A 67 -18.98 -9.48 11.28
C LYS A 67 -20.36 -9.24 10.69
N ASP A 68 -20.41 -8.51 9.58
CA ASP A 68 -21.65 -7.96 9.02
C ASP A 68 -22.02 -8.56 7.67
N LEU A 69 -21.18 -8.38 6.65
CA LEU A 69 -21.54 -8.76 5.28
C LEU A 69 -21.75 -10.26 5.08
N LEU A 70 -21.04 -11.11 5.79
CA LEU A 70 -21.27 -12.57 5.76
C LEU A 70 -22.34 -13.04 6.75
N ASN A 71 -22.97 -12.12 7.50
CA ASN A 71 -24.00 -12.44 8.48
C ASN A 71 -25.40 -12.18 7.88
N ARG A 72 -26.16 -13.25 7.63
CA ARG A 72 -27.51 -13.13 7.08
C ARG A 72 -28.45 -12.26 7.90
N SER A 73 -28.33 -12.29 9.25
CA SER A 73 -29.18 -11.48 10.12
C SER A 73 -28.94 -9.98 9.91
N TRP A 74 -27.71 -9.58 9.60
CA TRP A 74 -27.38 -8.19 9.28
C TRP A 74 -28.17 -7.70 8.04
N TRP A 75 -28.25 -8.52 6.98
CA TRP A 75 -28.99 -8.18 5.75
C TRP A 75 -30.48 -7.98 6.01
N VAL A 76 -31.10 -8.87 6.80
CA VAL A 76 -32.50 -8.77 7.15
C VAL A 76 -32.80 -7.52 7.96
N THR A 77 -31.94 -7.19 8.91
CA THR A 77 -32.12 -6.07 9.83
C THR A 77 -31.86 -4.72 9.18
N ASN A 78 -30.76 -4.61 8.40
CA ASN A 78 -30.27 -3.32 7.92
C ASN A 78 -30.71 -2.99 6.49
N ILE A 79 -30.80 -3.99 5.61
CA ILE A 79 -31.15 -3.78 4.20
C ILE A 79 -32.61 -4.10 3.93
N LYS A 80 -33.30 -4.80 4.88
CA LYS A 80 -34.70 -5.24 4.75
C LYS A 80 -34.98 -6.09 3.52
N GLN A 81 -33.95 -6.72 2.96
CA GLN A 81 -34.03 -7.62 1.81
C GLN A 81 -33.83 -9.06 2.23
N ARG A 82 -34.62 -9.95 1.62
CA ARG A 82 -34.35 -11.41 1.69
C ARG A 82 -33.25 -11.74 0.67
N ALA A 83 -31.98 -11.51 1.06
CA ALA A 83 -30.86 -11.96 0.26
C ALA A 83 -30.70 -13.47 0.36
N SER A 84 -30.49 -14.13 -0.76
CA SER A 84 -30.09 -15.54 -0.78
C SER A 84 -28.64 -15.68 -0.30
N GLU A 85 -28.24 -16.90 0.09
CA GLU A 85 -26.84 -17.15 0.47
C GLU A 85 -25.88 -16.84 -0.67
N SER A 86 -26.28 -17.14 -1.92
CA SER A 86 -25.47 -16.82 -3.11
C SER A 86 -25.32 -15.32 -3.33
N ASP A 87 -26.35 -14.51 -3.07
CA ASP A 87 -26.26 -13.05 -3.18
C ASP A 87 -25.32 -12.48 -2.12
N ILE A 88 -25.43 -12.95 -0.88
CA ILE A 88 -24.55 -12.56 0.22
C ILE A 88 -23.09 -12.86 -0.13
N GLN A 89 -22.80 -14.07 -0.59
CA GLN A 89 -21.45 -14.47 -0.99
C GLN A 89 -20.93 -13.64 -2.17
N SER A 90 -21.75 -13.40 -3.18
CA SER A 90 -21.39 -12.58 -4.34
C SER A 90 -21.02 -11.15 -3.94
N LEU A 91 -21.86 -10.52 -3.12
CA LEU A 91 -21.61 -9.15 -2.63
C LEU A 91 -20.41 -9.07 -1.70
N ALA A 92 -20.21 -10.05 -0.81
CA ALA A 92 -19.05 -10.14 0.05
C ALA A 92 -17.75 -10.29 -0.76
N CYS A 93 -17.75 -11.11 -1.81
CA CYS A 93 -16.62 -11.25 -2.74
C CYS A 93 -16.33 -9.94 -3.50
N SER A 94 -17.38 -9.26 -3.96
CA SER A 94 -17.26 -7.97 -4.66
C SER A 94 -16.69 -6.89 -3.74
N PHE A 95 -17.20 -6.79 -2.50
CA PHE A 95 -16.70 -5.85 -1.49
C PHE A 95 -15.24 -6.15 -1.14
N SER A 96 -14.89 -7.42 -0.95
CA SER A 96 -13.50 -7.85 -0.68
C SER A 96 -12.57 -7.48 -1.82
N SER A 97 -13.01 -7.65 -3.07
CA SER A 97 -12.23 -7.28 -4.26
C SER A 97 -12.01 -5.76 -4.34
N TYR A 98 -13.10 -4.99 -4.17
CA TYR A 98 -13.04 -3.52 -4.11
C TYR A 98 -12.09 -3.03 -3.03
N SER A 99 -12.18 -3.58 -1.82
CA SER A 99 -11.33 -3.20 -0.68
C SER A 99 -9.84 -3.46 -0.95
N ARG A 100 -9.50 -4.56 -1.62
CA ARG A 100 -8.11 -4.84 -2.02
C ARG A 100 -7.60 -3.86 -3.07
N MET A 101 -8.42 -3.51 -4.07
CA MET A 101 -8.05 -2.51 -5.08
C MET A 101 -7.84 -1.13 -4.44
N ALA A 102 -8.73 -0.73 -3.53
CA ALA A 102 -8.59 0.50 -2.78
C ALA A 102 -7.33 0.51 -1.92
N PHE A 103 -7.01 -0.61 -1.24
CA PHE A 103 -5.76 -0.78 -0.49
C PHE A 103 -4.54 -0.55 -1.37
N ILE A 104 -4.44 -1.23 -2.50
CA ILE A 104 -3.30 -1.11 -3.43
C ILE A 104 -3.16 0.33 -3.92
N GLN A 105 -4.26 0.94 -4.37
CA GLN A 105 -4.26 2.31 -4.88
C GLN A 105 -3.81 3.31 -3.82
N SER A 106 -4.36 3.22 -2.60
CA SER A 106 -4.03 4.15 -1.51
C SER A 106 -2.59 3.97 -1.02
N THR A 107 -2.13 2.71 -0.90
CA THR A 107 -0.74 2.41 -0.53
C THR A 107 0.22 2.97 -1.58
N PHE A 108 -0.03 2.71 -2.86
CA PHE A 108 0.79 3.24 -3.95
C PHE A 108 0.87 4.77 -3.93
N SER A 109 -0.28 5.44 -3.84
CA SER A 109 -0.35 6.92 -3.84
C SER A 109 0.38 7.52 -2.64
N SER A 110 0.29 6.89 -1.47
CA SER A 110 1.00 7.33 -0.26
C SER A 110 2.53 7.23 -0.43
N VAL A 111 3.00 6.10 -0.97
CA VAL A 111 4.44 5.89 -1.22
C VAL A 111 4.94 6.85 -2.30
N GLU A 112 4.24 6.95 -3.43
CA GLU A 112 4.63 7.82 -4.54
C GLU A 112 4.73 9.29 -4.11
N SER A 113 3.71 9.80 -3.42
CA SER A 113 3.72 11.19 -2.95
C SER A 113 4.87 11.47 -1.99
N SER A 114 5.11 10.57 -1.03
CA SER A 114 6.20 10.72 -0.06
C SER A 114 7.57 10.68 -0.73
N PHE A 115 7.80 9.75 -1.66
CA PHE A 115 9.09 9.64 -2.37
C PHE A 115 9.38 10.87 -3.21
N ARG A 116 8.36 11.43 -3.88
CA ARG A 116 8.50 12.68 -4.66
C ARG A 116 8.89 13.85 -3.79
N LEU A 117 8.27 13.99 -2.61
CA LEU A 117 8.59 15.06 -1.66
C LEU A 117 10.02 14.93 -1.14
N LEU A 118 10.38 13.74 -0.64
CA LEU A 118 11.71 13.49 -0.09
C LEU A 118 12.82 13.64 -1.14
N LEU A 119 12.60 13.17 -2.36
CA LEU A 119 13.57 13.32 -3.44
C LEU A 119 13.79 14.79 -3.81
N ARG A 120 12.74 15.61 -3.89
CA ARG A 120 12.86 17.06 -4.17
C ARG A 120 13.66 17.80 -3.10
N GLU A 121 13.48 17.41 -1.85
CA GLU A 121 14.20 18.02 -0.73
C GLU A 121 15.68 17.66 -0.70
N LEU A 122 16.01 16.41 -1.08
CA LEU A 122 17.41 15.97 -1.21
C LEU A 122 18.10 16.58 -2.44
N ASP A 123 17.38 16.68 -3.56
CA ASP A 123 17.90 17.17 -4.81
C ASP A 123 16.77 17.68 -5.71
N SER A 124 16.56 18.98 -5.71
CA SER A 124 15.51 19.63 -6.52
C SER A 124 15.73 19.49 -8.04
N SER A 125 16.94 19.18 -8.47
CA SER A 125 17.28 18.94 -9.88
C SER A 125 17.11 17.47 -10.30
N ALA A 126 17.00 16.55 -9.34
CA ALA A 126 16.85 15.14 -9.62
C ALA A 126 15.58 14.86 -10.39
N CYS A 127 15.66 13.97 -11.37
CA CYS A 127 14.54 13.50 -12.15
C CYS A 127 13.70 14.65 -12.76
N ASN A 128 14.35 15.67 -13.31
CA ASN A 128 13.73 16.82 -13.98
C ASN A 128 12.61 17.47 -13.14
N GLY A 129 12.85 17.69 -11.85
CA GLY A 129 11.93 18.39 -10.96
C GLY A 129 10.65 17.62 -10.63
N GLY A 130 10.64 16.30 -10.78
CA GLY A 130 9.51 15.46 -10.34
C GLY A 130 8.42 15.23 -11.39
N THR A 131 8.67 15.56 -12.66
CA THR A 131 7.81 15.19 -13.81
C THR A 131 8.08 13.76 -14.29
N SER A 132 9.12 13.12 -13.79
CA SER A 132 9.50 11.78 -14.14
C SER A 132 8.44 10.75 -13.70
N ASP A 133 8.40 9.62 -14.42
CA ASP A 133 7.59 8.47 -14.00
C ASP A 133 8.04 7.97 -12.61
N PHE A 134 7.17 7.26 -11.92
CA PHE A 134 7.45 6.83 -10.55
C PHE A 134 8.64 5.86 -10.46
N LYS A 135 8.91 5.07 -11.52
CA LYS A 135 10.07 4.17 -11.55
C LYS A 135 11.36 4.97 -11.42
N SER A 136 11.52 6.01 -12.23
CA SER A 136 12.69 6.90 -12.17
C SER A 136 12.83 7.57 -10.79
N ILE A 137 11.71 7.93 -10.15
CA ILE A 137 11.70 8.56 -8.80
C ILE A 137 12.27 7.60 -7.76
N TYR A 138 11.71 6.38 -7.63
CA TYR A 138 12.18 5.48 -6.58
C TYR A 138 13.57 4.91 -6.86
N GLU A 139 13.92 4.66 -8.11
CA GLU A 139 15.30 4.24 -8.44
C GLU A 139 16.31 5.33 -8.09
N CYS A 140 16.03 6.59 -8.42
CA CYS A 140 16.89 7.72 -8.07
C CYS A 140 17.01 7.87 -6.54
N LEU A 141 15.87 7.89 -5.83
CA LEU A 141 15.87 8.02 -4.37
C LEU A 141 16.64 6.87 -3.72
N LEU A 142 16.25 5.63 -3.96
CA LEU A 142 16.78 4.46 -3.25
C LEU A 142 18.24 4.16 -3.61
N LYS A 143 18.61 4.26 -4.90
CA LYS A 143 19.94 3.85 -5.38
C LYS A 143 20.99 4.96 -5.27
N SER A 144 20.57 6.24 -5.29
CA SER A 144 21.51 7.36 -5.46
C SER A 144 21.46 8.39 -4.35
N LYS A 145 20.37 8.49 -3.59
CA LYS A 145 20.16 9.57 -2.61
C LYS A 145 20.15 9.09 -1.17
N LEU A 146 19.76 7.85 -0.91
CA LEU A 146 19.86 7.29 0.44
C LEU A 146 21.29 6.91 0.78
N SER A 147 21.63 6.96 2.06
CA SER A 147 22.92 6.51 2.59
C SER A 147 23.09 5.00 2.55
N GLN A 148 21.96 4.27 2.62
CA GLN A 148 21.93 2.82 2.53
C GLN A 148 20.86 2.38 1.52
N TYR A 149 21.25 1.50 0.60
CA TYR A 149 20.31 0.92 -0.36
C TYR A 149 19.52 -0.21 0.31
N PRO A 150 18.20 -0.06 0.48
CA PRO A 150 17.37 -1.12 1.03
C PRO A 150 17.18 -2.22 -0.03
N THR A 151 17.79 -3.38 0.21
CA THR A 151 17.67 -4.56 -0.67
C THR A 151 16.19 -4.96 -0.89
N ASP A 152 15.90 -5.52 -2.05
CA ASP A 152 14.56 -5.97 -2.48
C ASP A 152 13.49 -4.88 -2.62
N SER A 153 13.82 -3.61 -2.32
CA SER A 153 12.83 -2.53 -2.33
C SER A 153 12.45 -2.09 -3.72
N VAL A 154 13.37 -2.14 -4.67
CA VAL A 154 13.08 -1.81 -6.08
C VAL A 154 12.11 -2.84 -6.67
N ASP A 155 12.35 -4.13 -6.42
CA ASP A 155 11.48 -5.20 -6.90
C ASP A 155 10.07 -5.11 -6.28
N LEU A 156 9.98 -4.76 -4.98
CA LEU A 156 8.71 -4.50 -4.32
C LEU A 156 7.95 -3.33 -4.97
N LEU A 157 8.67 -2.24 -5.28
CA LEU A 157 8.05 -1.06 -5.90
C LEU A 157 7.71 -1.28 -7.38
N ASP A 158 8.51 -2.04 -8.12
CA ASP A 158 8.17 -2.50 -9.47
C ASP A 158 6.89 -3.36 -9.45
N LEU A 159 6.80 -4.31 -8.52
CA LEU A 159 5.62 -5.13 -8.34
C LEU A 159 4.39 -4.29 -8.01
N LEU A 160 4.49 -3.40 -7.03
CA LEU A 160 3.39 -2.53 -6.62
C LEU A 160 2.94 -1.60 -7.77
N ARG A 161 3.88 -1.07 -8.56
CA ARG A 161 3.61 -0.24 -9.73
C ARG A 161 2.82 -1.00 -10.80
N LEU A 162 3.22 -2.22 -11.15
CA LEU A 162 2.54 -3.04 -12.16
C LEU A 162 1.15 -3.48 -11.67
N VAL A 163 1.02 -3.86 -10.39
CA VAL A 163 -0.28 -4.17 -9.79
C VAL A 163 -1.20 -2.95 -9.82
N ARG A 164 -0.71 -1.77 -9.42
CA ARG A 164 -1.49 -0.52 -9.45
C ARG A 164 -1.95 -0.19 -10.88
N ASN A 165 -1.08 -0.35 -11.87
CA ASN A 165 -1.45 -0.11 -13.26
C ASN A 165 -2.55 -1.08 -13.75
N SER A 166 -2.49 -2.34 -13.30
CA SER A 166 -3.56 -3.31 -13.58
C SER A 166 -4.87 -2.93 -12.88
N VAL A 167 -4.82 -2.42 -11.65
CA VAL A 167 -6.01 -1.95 -10.91
C VAL A 167 -6.74 -0.83 -11.65
N HIS A 168 -6.02 0.10 -12.27
CA HIS A 168 -6.62 1.14 -13.12
C HIS A 168 -7.38 0.61 -14.34
N ASN A 169 -7.05 -0.61 -14.78
CA ASN A 169 -7.69 -1.31 -15.88
C ASN A 169 -8.59 -2.45 -15.37
N ASN A 170 -9.27 -2.25 -14.25
CA ASN A 170 -10.16 -3.24 -13.63
C ASN A 170 -9.49 -4.60 -13.33
N GLY A 171 -8.22 -4.57 -12.95
CA GLY A 171 -7.43 -5.76 -12.64
C GLY A 171 -6.79 -6.43 -13.84
N VAL A 172 -6.91 -5.87 -15.04
CA VAL A 172 -6.30 -6.41 -16.27
C VAL A 172 -4.98 -5.69 -16.53
N TYR A 173 -3.93 -6.46 -16.81
CA TYR A 173 -2.63 -5.88 -17.16
C TYR A 173 -2.58 -5.47 -18.63
N PHE A 174 -2.25 -4.19 -18.86
CA PHE A 174 -1.99 -3.66 -20.21
C PHE A 174 -0.65 -2.92 -20.22
N TYR A 175 0.22 -3.31 -21.16
CA TYR A 175 1.47 -2.61 -21.42
C TYR A 175 1.45 -1.98 -22.82
N ARG A 176 2.11 -0.82 -22.96
CA ARG A 176 2.07 -0.04 -24.23
C ARG A 176 2.50 -0.83 -25.45
N THR A 177 3.49 -1.72 -25.29
CA THR A 177 4.03 -2.53 -26.40
C THR A 177 3.31 -3.86 -26.60
N GLY A 178 2.28 -4.16 -25.79
CA GLY A 178 1.55 -5.43 -25.85
C GLY A 178 2.35 -6.63 -25.32
N GLN A 179 3.43 -6.39 -24.58
CA GLN A 179 4.30 -7.43 -24.05
C GLN A 179 3.88 -7.86 -22.65
N ASP A 180 4.16 -9.11 -22.33
CA ASP A 180 4.08 -9.63 -20.96
C ASP A 180 5.25 -9.06 -20.13
N ASP A 181 5.05 -9.01 -18.81
CA ASP A 181 6.07 -8.58 -17.86
C ASP A 181 6.12 -9.54 -16.66
N ALA A 182 7.20 -9.54 -15.91
CA ALA A 182 7.34 -10.33 -14.70
C ALA A 182 8.24 -9.63 -13.69
N VAL A 183 7.90 -9.75 -12.42
CA VAL A 183 8.72 -9.26 -11.31
C VAL A 183 9.03 -10.42 -10.38
N THR A 184 10.31 -10.59 -10.03
CA THR A 184 10.73 -11.52 -8.99
C THR A 184 10.90 -10.77 -7.68
N TRP A 185 10.11 -11.12 -6.68
CA TRP A 185 10.22 -10.53 -5.36
C TRP A 185 10.15 -11.61 -4.27
N LYS A 186 11.11 -11.62 -3.36
CA LYS A 186 11.25 -12.64 -2.30
C LYS A 186 11.21 -14.08 -2.81
N GLY A 187 11.87 -14.32 -3.95
CA GLY A 187 11.93 -15.64 -4.57
C GLY A 187 10.66 -16.08 -5.31
N HIS A 188 9.60 -15.27 -5.29
CA HIS A 188 8.38 -15.51 -6.07
C HIS A 188 8.41 -14.72 -7.38
N ILE A 189 7.99 -15.37 -8.49
CA ILE A 189 7.81 -14.73 -9.79
C ILE A 189 6.34 -14.36 -9.94
N TYR A 190 6.06 -13.06 -10.10
CA TYR A 190 4.75 -12.49 -10.35
C TYR A 190 4.62 -12.17 -11.85
N ASN A 191 3.80 -12.91 -12.56
CA ASN A 191 3.63 -12.76 -14.00
C ASN A 191 2.48 -11.81 -14.32
N PHE A 192 2.71 -10.89 -15.25
CA PHE A 192 1.76 -9.94 -15.79
C PHE A 192 1.57 -10.21 -17.27
N LYS A 193 0.54 -10.97 -17.61
CA LYS A 193 0.23 -11.32 -18.99
C LYS A 193 -0.63 -10.24 -19.62
N HIS A 194 -0.18 -9.69 -20.76
CA HIS A 194 -0.88 -8.61 -21.46
C HIS A 194 -2.30 -9.01 -21.86
N GLY A 195 -3.28 -8.15 -21.55
CA GLY A 195 -4.70 -8.39 -21.81
C GLY A 195 -5.39 -9.38 -20.87
N PHE A 196 -4.69 -9.88 -19.82
CA PHE A 196 -5.26 -10.83 -18.87
C PHE A 196 -5.35 -10.24 -17.47
N PRO A 197 -6.34 -10.69 -16.67
CA PRO A 197 -6.43 -10.32 -15.28
C PRO A 197 -5.23 -10.84 -14.48
N ILE A 198 -4.78 -10.04 -13.49
CA ILE A 198 -3.84 -10.50 -12.47
C ILE A 198 -4.63 -11.26 -11.40
N ASP A 199 -4.22 -12.47 -11.07
CA ASP A 199 -4.97 -13.40 -10.19
C ASP A 199 -4.35 -13.57 -8.78
N PHE A 200 -3.12 -13.12 -8.60
CA PHE A 200 -2.37 -13.28 -7.35
C PHE A 200 -2.67 -12.18 -6.31
N VAL A 201 -3.37 -11.10 -6.65
CA VAL A 201 -3.72 -10.01 -5.71
C VAL A 201 -4.87 -10.46 -4.82
N ASN A 202 -4.53 -11.18 -3.76
CA ASN A 202 -5.42 -11.58 -2.68
C ASN A 202 -5.06 -10.84 -1.38
N TRP A 203 -5.75 -11.10 -0.27
CA TRP A 203 -5.47 -10.44 1.01
C TRP A 203 -4.11 -10.83 1.62
N ASP A 204 -3.65 -12.08 1.43
CA ASP A 204 -2.31 -12.49 1.87
C ASP A 204 -1.23 -11.66 1.17
N PHE A 205 -1.37 -11.46 -0.14
CA PHE A 205 -0.52 -10.57 -0.92
C PHE A 205 -0.58 -9.13 -0.37
N CYS A 206 -1.77 -8.56 -0.20
CA CYS A 206 -1.94 -7.18 0.31
C CYS A 206 -1.27 -6.99 1.68
N ILE A 207 -1.45 -7.95 2.60
CA ILE A 207 -0.87 -7.88 3.95
C ILE A 207 0.65 -8.05 3.91
N THR A 208 1.16 -8.91 3.03
CA THR A 208 2.62 -9.07 2.84
C THR A 208 3.23 -7.78 2.25
N VAL A 209 2.57 -7.16 1.27
CA VAL A 209 2.98 -5.85 0.74
C VAL A 209 2.92 -4.78 1.85
N ALA A 210 1.85 -4.74 2.65
CA ALA A 210 1.69 -3.78 3.74
C ALA A 210 2.90 -3.78 4.68
N ASP A 211 3.30 -4.96 5.18
CA ASP A 211 4.42 -5.08 6.13
C ASP A 211 5.75 -4.65 5.49
N ASN A 212 6.00 -5.03 4.23
CA ASN A 212 7.24 -4.66 3.56
C ASN A 212 7.29 -3.18 3.18
N ILE A 213 6.17 -2.57 2.79
CA ILE A 213 6.09 -1.12 2.56
C ILE A 213 6.28 -0.35 3.87
N ARG A 214 5.71 -0.83 5.00
CA ARG A 214 5.97 -0.28 6.33
C ARG A 214 7.46 -0.21 6.63
N MET A 215 8.15 -1.36 6.50
CA MET A 215 9.60 -1.43 6.74
C MET A 215 10.40 -0.55 5.78
N LEU A 216 10.05 -0.54 4.49
CA LEU A 216 10.70 0.33 3.50
C LEU A 216 10.56 1.81 3.86
N MET A 217 9.34 2.25 4.16
CA MET A 217 9.08 3.66 4.48
C MET A 217 9.78 4.08 5.77
N ARG A 218 9.81 3.21 6.77
CA ARG A 218 10.58 3.44 7.99
C ARG A 218 12.08 3.63 7.68
N ASN A 219 12.67 2.70 6.93
CA ASN A 219 14.09 2.79 6.54
C ASN A 219 14.39 4.08 5.76
N VAL A 220 13.49 4.49 4.86
CA VAL A 220 13.64 5.73 4.09
C VAL A 220 13.62 6.96 5.00
N VAL A 221 12.65 7.07 5.90
CA VAL A 221 12.54 8.26 6.76
C VAL A 221 13.59 8.29 7.88
N GLU A 222 14.15 7.14 8.28
CA GLU A 222 15.26 7.04 9.24
C GLU A 222 16.65 7.18 8.59
N ASP A 223 16.74 7.20 7.25
CA ASP A 223 18.02 7.32 6.54
C ASP A 223 18.77 8.60 6.92
N SER A 224 20.10 8.50 7.06
CA SER A 224 20.92 9.62 7.52
C SER A 224 20.85 10.86 6.62
N ASN A 225 20.69 10.69 5.31
CA ASN A 225 20.55 11.80 4.37
C ASN A 225 19.19 12.50 4.50
N ILE A 226 18.13 11.74 4.76
CA ILE A 226 16.79 12.29 5.05
C ILE A 226 16.79 13.00 6.40
N ARG A 227 17.46 12.43 7.40
CA ARG A 227 17.58 13.03 8.73
C ARG A 227 18.41 14.30 8.75
N ALA A 228 19.36 14.42 7.84
CA ALA A 228 20.20 15.62 7.70
C ALA A 228 19.44 16.85 7.17
N ILE A 229 18.21 16.68 6.68
CA ILE A 229 17.34 17.80 6.29
C ILE A 229 16.80 18.46 7.57
N ASP A 230 17.34 19.61 7.92
CA ASP A 230 17.04 20.34 9.17
C ASP A 230 15.73 21.16 9.13
N ARG A 231 15.15 21.34 7.93
CA ARG A 231 13.92 22.10 7.72
C ARG A 231 12.70 21.20 7.64
N LEU A 232 11.54 21.81 7.83
CA LEU A 232 10.24 21.19 7.61
C LEU A 232 10.05 20.84 6.13
N ILE A 233 9.64 19.59 5.85
CA ILE A 233 9.26 19.14 4.52
C ILE A 233 7.75 19.16 4.44
N ILE A 234 7.18 20.20 3.83
CA ILE A 234 5.72 20.37 3.80
C ILE A 234 5.06 19.31 2.92
N ASP A 235 4.16 18.54 3.52
CA ASP A 235 3.27 17.64 2.80
C ASP A 235 1.96 18.38 2.46
N PRO A 236 1.69 18.69 1.18
CA PRO A 236 0.51 19.44 0.79
C PRO A 236 -0.80 18.66 0.92
N PHE A 237 -0.72 17.35 1.22
CA PHE A 237 -1.86 16.44 1.36
C PHE A 237 -2.03 15.91 2.79
N SER A 238 -1.45 16.59 3.75
CA SER A 238 -1.59 16.26 5.18
C SER A 238 -2.86 16.85 5.81
#